data_fd947fc67d71b02fa803f0732a8f1b7d
#
_entry.id   fd947fc67d71b02fa803f0732a8f1b7d
#
_cell.length_a   1.000
_cell.length_b   1.000
_cell.length_c   1.000
_cell.angle_alpha   90.00
_cell.angle_beta   90.00
_cell.angle_gamma   90.00
#
_symmetry.space_group_name_H-M   'P 1'
#
loop_
_entity.id
_entity.type
_entity.pdbx_description
1 polymer ?
#
loop_
_entity_poly.entity_id
_entity_poly.type
_entity_poly.pdbx_seq_one_letter_code
_entity_poly.pdbx_strand_id
1 'polypeptide(L)'
;EAAPRVLGGSEVVWESDAQIALEPGTATPFVARYDTPVYTVSGYDFEARTAGGWTATSDVSATVTYYAQRAEFEFTNAGTEKAYLTSFRILGVPVIGGPEQEQTRNSTDHGTNAAWFANRGTRTKSVRGNPYIQTPAHAGTLAQFMLRRLEKPRVTLLLSQCAGVSALRL
;
A
#
# COMPACT_ATOMS: atom_id res chain seq x y z
N GLU A 1 14.92 -6.33 -4.38
CA GLU A 1 14.31 -5.03 -4.69
C GLU A 1 13.04 -4.86 -3.85
N ALA A 2 12.86 -3.72 -3.26
CA ALA A 2 11.65 -3.34 -2.55
C ALA A 2 11.22 -1.96 -3.07
N ALA A 3 9.96 -1.85 -3.46
CA ALA A 3 9.35 -0.56 -3.75
C ALA A 3 8.75 -0.03 -2.42
N PRO A 4 9.41 0.92 -1.75
CA PRO A 4 8.86 1.49 -0.53
C PRO A 4 7.57 2.25 -0.87
N ARG A 5 6.61 2.21 0.04
CA ARG A 5 5.46 3.09 -0.06
C ARG A 5 5.85 4.46 0.47
N VAL A 6 5.55 5.48 -0.31
CA VAL A 6 5.82 6.88 0.03
C VAL A 6 4.52 7.68 -0.02
N LEU A 7 4.49 8.81 0.69
CA LEU A 7 3.36 9.72 0.60
C LEU A 7 3.49 10.53 -0.69
N GLY A 8 2.39 10.65 -1.42
CA GLY A 8 2.25 11.59 -2.53
C GLY A 8 2.15 13.04 -2.06
N GLY A 9 2.00 13.97 -2.98
CA GLY A 9 1.56 15.33 -2.67
C GLY A 9 0.07 15.38 -2.34
N SER A 10 -0.40 16.51 -1.85
CA SER A 10 -1.85 16.75 -1.71
C SER A 10 -2.45 16.93 -3.11
N GLU A 11 -3.37 16.06 -3.47
CA GLU A 11 -4.00 16.02 -4.79
C GLU A 11 -5.45 15.54 -4.71
N VAL A 12 -6.16 15.58 -5.82
CA VAL A 12 -7.49 14.97 -5.94
C VAL A 12 -7.30 13.45 -5.93
N VAL A 13 -7.77 12.81 -4.86
CA VAL A 13 -7.68 11.34 -4.69
C VAL A 13 -8.91 10.62 -5.21
N TRP A 14 -9.99 11.35 -5.45
CA TRP A 14 -11.20 10.84 -6.07
C TRP A 14 -12.05 11.99 -6.62
N GLU A 15 -12.68 11.76 -7.76
CA GLU A 15 -13.60 12.69 -8.40
C GLU A 15 -14.78 11.92 -9.02
N SER A 16 -15.97 12.49 -8.97
CA SER A 16 -17.16 11.89 -9.58
C SER A 16 -17.36 12.39 -11.00
N ASP A 17 -17.45 11.47 -11.95
CA ASP A 17 -17.80 11.73 -13.34
C ASP A 17 -19.32 11.71 -13.57
N ALA A 18 -20.11 11.30 -12.57
CA ALA A 18 -21.55 11.14 -12.66
C ALA A 18 -22.28 12.14 -11.78
N GLN A 19 -23.43 12.63 -12.27
CA GLN A 19 -24.35 13.43 -11.45
C GLN A 19 -25.04 12.55 -10.43
N ILE A 20 -25.01 12.98 -9.16
CA ILE A 20 -25.71 12.30 -8.06
C ILE A 20 -26.96 13.11 -7.74
N ALA A 21 -28.12 12.46 -7.86
CA ALA A 21 -29.42 13.09 -7.57
C ALA A 21 -29.73 13.05 -6.08
N LEU A 22 -30.14 14.19 -5.51
CA LEU A 22 -30.48 14.36 -4.09
C LEU A 22 -31.94 14.83 -3.99
N GLU A 23 -32.80 13.96 -3.48
CA GLU A 23 -34.20 14.30 -3.26
C GLU A 23 -34.34 15.26 -2.05
N PRO A 24 -35.32 16.18 -2.07
CA PRO A 24 -35.58 17.10 -0.96
C PRO A 24 -35.86 16.36 0.36
N GLY A 25 -35.27 16.81 1.46
CA GLY A 25 -35.50 16.28 2.78
C GLY A 25 -35.03 14.84 3.01
N THR A 26 -34.28 14.26 2.08
CA THR A 26 -33.84 12.86 2.15
C THR A 26 -32.32 12.78 2.28
N ALA A 27 -31.86 11.90 3.16
CA ALA A 27 -30.44 11.55 3.24
C ALA A 27 -30.09 10.53 2.15
N THR A 28 -29.09 10.84 1.35
CA THR A 28 -28.62 9.99 0.26
C THR A 28 -27.20 9.48 0.58
N PRO A 29 -27.04 8.17 0.85
CA PRO A 29 -25.73 7.60 1.09
C PRO A 29 -24.93 7.49 -0.20
N PHE A 30 -23.62 7.75 -0.12
CA PHE A 30 -22.70 7.63 -1.23
C PHE A 30 -21.34 7.12 -0.76
N VAL A 31 -20.72 6.23 -1.52
CA VAL A 31 -19.40 5.67 -1.23
C VAL A 31 -18.44 5.99 -2.34
N ALA A 32 -17.45 6.84 -2.04
CA ALA A 32 -16.31 7.11 -2.92
C ALA A 32 -15.20 6.08 -2.64
N ARG A 33 -14.77 5.34 -3.65
CA ARG A 33 -13.67 4.39 -3.55
C ARG A 33 -12.43 4.95 -4.22
N TYR A 34 -11.32 4.98 -3.50
CA TYR A 34 -10.04 5.47 -4.01
C TYR A 34 -9.33 4.38 -4.80
N ASP A 35 -8.66 4.75 -5.89
CA ASP A 35 -7.83 3.84 -6.68
C ASP A 35 -6.56 3.43 -5.93
N THR A 36 -6.02 4.36 -5.13
CA THR A 36 -4.87 4.12 -4.25
C THR A 36 -5.24 4.42 -2.81
N PRO A 37 -4.68 3.67 -1.81
CA PRO A 37 -4.91 3.98 -0.41
C PRO A 37 -4.50 5.42 -0.09
N VAL A 38 -5.28 6.10 0.73
CA VAL A 38 -5.04 7.48 1.16
C VAL A 38 -4.52 7.48 2.59
N TYR A 39 -3.42 8.22 2.83
CA TYR A 39 -2.84 8.39 4.15
C TYR A 39 -3.67 9.34 5.00
N THR A 40 -4.07 10.46 4.42
CA THR A 40 -4.93 11.45 5.06
C THR A 40 -5.79 12.15 4.02
N VAL A 41 -7.03 12.46 4.38
CA VAL A 41 -7.92 13.29 3.57
C VAL A 41 -7.85 14.71 4.11
N SER A 42 -7.62 15.66 3.21
CA SER A 42 -7.54 17.10 3.55
C SER A 42 -8.92 17.76 3.56
N GLY A 43 -9.85 17.22 2.78
CA GLY A 43 -11.20 17.74 2.66
C GLY A 43 -11.92 17.23 1.41
N TYR A 44 -13.08 17.77 1.18
CA TYR A 44 -13.87 17.53 -0.03
C TYR A 44 -14.48 18.84 -0.51
N ASP A 45 -14.85 18.85 -1.78
CA ASP A 45 -15.49 19.99 -2.44
C ASP A 45 -16.60 19.47 -3.37
N PHE A 46 -17.73 20.16 -3.44
CA PHE A 46 -18.80 19.80 -4.32
C PHE A 46 -19.60 21.03 -4.79
N GLU A 47 -20.20 20.91 -5.96
CA GLU A 47 -21.22 21.81 -6.45
C GLU A 47 -22.54 21.07 -6.60
N ALA A 48 -23.63 21.72 -6.22
CA ALA A 48 -24.98 21.22 -6.43
C ALA A 48 -25.82 22.23 -7.21
N ARG A 49 -26.64 21.72 -8.13
CA ARG A 49 -27.56 22.52 -8.95
C ARG A 49 -28.93 21.87 -9.00
N THR A 50 -29.97 22.69 -9.11
CA THR A 50 -31.33 22.19 -9.38
C THR A 50 -31.47 21.76 -10.87
N ALA A 51 -32.57 21.09 -11.21
CA ALA A 51 -32.86 20.72 -12.60
C ALA A 51 -32.94 21.93 -13.54
N GLY A 52 -33.29 23.10 -13.02
CA GLY A 52 -33.29 24.37 -13.77
C GLY A 52 -31.92 25.04 -13.89
N GLY A 53 -30.85 24.41 -13.38
CA GLY A 53 -29.47 24.91 -13.45
C GLY A 53 -29.09 25.94 -12.37
N TRP A 54 -30.00 26.25 -11.43
CA TRP A 54 -29.73 27.17 -10.32
C TRP A 54 -28.82 26.53 -9.29
N THR A 55 -27.94 27.33 -8.70
CA THR A 55 -27.04 26.87 -7.62
C THR A 55 -27.84 26.45 -6.41
N ALA A 56 -27.62 25.23 -5.92
CA ALA A 56 -28.23 24.62 -4.74
C ALA A 56 -27.20 24.14 -3.70
N THR A 57 -25.93 24.53 -3.85
CA THR A 57 -24.83 24.08 -2.98
C THR A 57 -25.05 24.47 -1.51
N SER A 58 -25.66 25.62 -1.22
CA SER A 58 -25.99 26.07 0.14
C SER A 58 -27.06 25.24 0.83
N ASP A 59 -27.90 24.55 0.06
CA ASP A 59 -29.01 23.72 0.56
C ASP A 59 -28.60 22.27 0.79
N VAL A 60 -27.41 21.91 0.36
CA VAL A 60 -26.87 20.55 0.48
C VAL A 60 -25.80 20.52 1.58
N SER A 61 -25.95 19.61 2.50
CA SER A 61 -24.95 19.28 3.53
C SER A 61 -24.47 17.85 3.38
N ALA A 62 -23.25 17.57 3.86
CA ALA A 62 -22.68 16.24 3.83
C ALA A 62 -22.08 15.88 5.20
N THR A 63 -22.39 14.68 5.68
CA THR A 63 -21.66 14.03 6.77
C THR A 63 -20.74 13.00 6.16
N VAL A 64 -19.49 12.90 6.63
CA VAL A 64 -18.46 12.05 6.01
C VAL A 64 -17.69 11.25 7.05
N THR A 65 -17.40 9.99 6.68
CA THR A 65 -16.49 9.11 7.40
C THR A 65 -15.40 8.66 6.43
N TYR A 66 -14.13 8.89 6.80
CA TYR A 66 -12.98 8.57 5.97
C TYR A 66 -12.34 7.24 6.39
N TYR A 67 -11.95 6.44 5.39
CA TYR A 67 -11.16 5.23 5.52
C TYR A 67 -9.97 5.26 4.56
N ALA A 68 -9.02 4.38 4.73
CA ALA A 68 -7.81 4.34 3.89
C ALA A 68 -8.07 4.09 2.38
N GLN A 69 -9.18 3.44 2.03
CA GLN A 69 -9.50 3.07 0.64
C GLN A 69 -10.86 3.59 0.17
N ARG A 70 -11.60 4.29 1.03
CA ARG A 70 -12.91 4.85 0.69
C ARG A 70 -13.28 5.99 1.63
N ALA A 71 -14.24 6.80 1.18
CA ALA A 71 -15.01 7.69 2.05
C ALA A 71 -16.50 7.36 1.93
N GLU A 72 -17.20 7.39 3.04
CA GLU A 72 -18.65 7.21 3.12
C GLU A 72 -19.28 8.55 3.42
N PHE A 73 -20.14 9.00 2.53
CA PHE A 73 -20.88 10.26 2.63
C PHE A 73 -22.37 9.99 2.83
N GLU A 74 -22.98 10.86 3.57
CA GLU A 74 -24.43 10.99 3.67
C GLU A 74 -24.80 12.43 3.32
N PHE A 75 -25.32 12.65 2.11
CA PHE A 75 -25.75 13.95 1.63
C PHE A 75 -27.20 14.20 2.01
N THR A 76 -27.49 15.39 2.54
CA THR A 76 -28.85 15.83 2.85
C THR A 76 -29.16 17.10 2.07
N ASN A 77 -30.23 17.08 1.29
CA ASN A 77 -30.75 18.24 0.59
C ASN A 77 -31.86 18.88 1.45
N ALA A 78 -31.58 20.01 2.07
CA ALA A 78 -32.54 20.78 2.87
C ALA A 78 -33.41 21.71 2.03
N GLY A 79 -33.14 21.82 0.72
CA GLY A 79 -33.94 22.61 -0.22
C GLY A 79 -35.31 21.98 -0.49
N THR A 80 -36.14 22.72 -1.21
CA THR A 80 -37.49 22.28 -1.60
C THR A 80 -37.52 21.59 -2.95
N GLU A 81 -36.46 21.69 -3.72
CA GLU A 81 -36.33 21.12 -5.06
C GLU A 81 -35.24 20.04 -5.08
N LYS A 82 -35.37 19.12 -6.02
CA LYS A 82 -34.35 18.11 -6.30
C LYS A 82 -33.06 18.78 -6.75
N ALA A 83 -31.96 18.44 -6.11
CA ALA A 83 -30.62 18.89 -6.44
C ALA A 83 -29.80 17.77 -7.09
N TYR A 84 -28.80 18.17 -7.86
CA TYR A 84 -27.83 17.27 -8.49
C TYR A 84 -26.43 17.73 -8.13
N LEU A 85 -25.61 16.85 -7.58
CA LEU A 85 -24.18 17.12 -7.49
C LEU A 85 -23.59 17.08 -8.90
N THR A 86 -23.07 18.20 -9.35
CA THR A 86 -22.51 18.36 -10.70
C THR A 86 -21.01 18.26 -10.73
N SER A 87 -20.36 18.49 -9.59
CA SER A 87 -18.94 18.29 -9.36
C SER A 87 -18.79 17.80 -7.94
N PHE A 88 -18.03 16.74 -7.73
CA PHE A 88 -17.71 16.25 -6.39
C PHE A 88 -16.33 15.63 -6.39
N ARG A 89 -15.42 16.15 -5.57
CA ARG A 89 -14.04 15.70 -5.47
C ARG A 89 -13.57 15.63 -4.02
N ILE A 90 -12.61 14.74 -3.79
CA ILE A 90 -11.98 14.53 -2.49
C ILE A 90 -10.49 14.81 -2.65
N LEU A 91 -9.97 15.63 -1.73
CA LEU A 91 -8.57 16.02 -1.67
C LEU A 91 -7.87 15.24 -0.56
N GLY A 92 -6.68 14.75 -0.83
CA GLY A 92 -5.94 13.97 0.15
C GLY A 92 -4.50 13.70 -0.26
N VAL A 93 -3.80 12.96 0.58
CA VAL A 93 -2.42 12.53 0.36
C VAL A 93 -2.42 11.04 0.09
N PRO A 94 -2.24 10.59 -1.16
CA PRO A 94 -2.24 9.16 -1.48
C PRO A 94 -0.95 8.48 -1.01
N VAL A 95 -1.03 7.16 -0.79
CA VAL A 95 0.13 6.31 -0.55
C VAL A 95 0.52 5.65 -1.85
N ILE A 96 1.55 6.17 -2.49
CA ILE A 96 2.03 5.69 -3.80
C ILE A 96 3.25 4.77 -3.68
N GLY A 97 3.50 3.98 -4.71
CA GLY A 97 4.75 3.22 -4.82
C GLY A 97 5.90 4.17 -5.08
N GLY A 98 6.92 4.15 -4.21
CA GLY A 98 8.17 4.87 -4.46
C GLY A 98 9.04 4.13 -5.48
N PRO A 99 10.17 4.73 -5.89
CA PRO A 99 11.11 4.07 -6.77
C PRO A 99 11.66 2.81 -6.12
N GLU A 100 11.84 1.76 -6.92
CA GLU A 100 12.48 0.53 -6.44
C GLU A 100 13.87 0.84 -5.89
N GLN A 101 14.16 0.32 -4.70
CA GLN A 101 15.46 0.49 -4.06
C GLN A 101 16.09 -0.88 -3.85
N GLU A 102 17.34 -0.99 -4.27
CA GLU A 102 18.14 -2.16 -4.01
C GLU A 102 18.94 -1.99 -2.72
N GLN A 103 18.84 -3.00 -1.85
CA GLN A 103 19.63 -3.11 -0.64
C GLN A 103 20.52 -4.33 -0.76
N THR A 104 21.83 -4.10 -0.88
CA THR A 104 22.83 -5.16 -1.00
C THR A 104 23.59 -5.31 0.32
N ARG A 105 23.84 -6.54 0.71
CA ARG A 105 24.76 -6.89 1.81
C ARG A 105 25.67 -8.00 1.31
N ASN A 106 26.92 -7.91 1.65
CA ASN A 106 27.92 -8.91 1.30
C ASN A 106 28.62 -9.47 2.57
N SER A 107 29.36 -10.54 2.41
CA SER A 107 30.02 -11.23 3.52
C SER A 107 31.08 -10.39 4.23
N THR A 108 31.66 -9.41 3.59
CA THR A 108 32.65 -8.50 4.19
C THR A 108 32.01 -7.59 5.24
N ASP A 109 30.70 -7.32 5.14
CA ASP A 109 29.97 -6.51 6.12
C ASP A 109 29.90 -7.17 7.51
N HIS A 110 30.22 -8.46 7.60
CA HIS A 110 30.16 -9.26 8.83
C HIS A 110 31.47 -9.95 9.21
N GLY A 111 32.58 -9.58 8.60
CA GLY A 111 33.87 -10.17 8.89
C GLY A 111 33.94 -11.67 8.59
N THR A 112 33.13 -12.14 7.66
CA THR A 112 33.09 -13.55 7.28
C THR A 112 34.40 -13.94 6.61
N ASN A 113 34.84 -15.17 6.86
CA ASN A 113 36.14 -15.71 6.44
C ASN A 113 36.32 -15.61 4.91
N ALA A 114 37.10 -14.63 4.46
CA ALA A 114 37.40 -14.38 3.05
C ALA A 114 38.01 -15.63 2.36
N ALA A 115 38.78 -16.46 3.08
CA ALA A 115 39.34 -17.69 2.53
C ALA A 115 38.28 -18.71 2.10
N TRP A 116 37.13 -18.71 2.73
CA TRP A 116 36.03 -19.60 2.36
C TRP A 116 35.41 -19.23 1.00
N PHE A 117 35.32 -17.93 0.70
CA PHE A 117 34.82 -17.42 -0.57
C PHE A 117 35.83 -17.53 -1.70
N ALA A 118 37.15 -17.37 -1.41
CA ALA A 118 38.21 -17.51 -2.40
C ALA A 118 38.18 -18.86 -3.11
N ASN A 119 37.80 -19.92 -2.40
CA ASN A 119 37.75 -21.28 -2.95
C ASN A 119 36.41 -21.68 -3.57
N ARG A 120 35.34 -20.94 -3.36
CA ARG A 120 33.96 -21.36 -3.73
C ARG A 120 33.19 -20.35 -4.58
N GLY A 121 33.80 -19.20 -4.82
CA GLY A 121 33.21 -18.11 -5.59
C GLY A 121 32.08 -17.37 -4.89
N THR A 122 31.66 -16.28 -5.47
CA THR A 122 30.55 -15.46 -4.98
C THR A 122 29.21 -16.11 -5.30
N ARG A 123 28.36 -16.29 -4.32
CA ARG A 123 26.98 -16.72 -4.50
C ARG A 123 26.03 -15.57 -4.21
N THR A 124 25.22 -15.22 -5.18
CA THR A 124 24.23 -14.16 -5.04
C THR A 124 22.85 -14.76 -4.89
N LYS A 125 22.07 -14.25 -3.94
CA LYS A 125 20.65 -14.52 -3.84
C LYS A 125 19.90 -13.21 -3.80
N SER A 126 18.95 -13.06 -4.70
CA SER A 126 18.06 -11.90 -4.74
C SER A 126 16.65 -12.28 -4.29
N VAL A 127 15.98 -11.34 -3.61
CA VAL A 127 14.55 -11.41 -3.26
C VAL A 127 13.89 -10.22 -3.93
N ARG A 128 12.95 -10.50 -4.84
CA ARG A 128 12.25 -9.48 -5.62
C ARG A 128 10.75 -9.55 -5.34
N GLY A 129 10.08 -8.40 -5.46
CA GLY A 129 8.62 -8.34 -5.43
C GLY A 129 7.97 -8.80 -4.12
N ASN A 130 8.67 -8.67 -2.98
CA ASN A 130 8.11 -9.04 -1.69
C ASN A 130 7.20 -7.93 -1.13
N PRO A 131 5.87 -8.11 -1.09
CA PRO A 131 4.92 -7.08 -0.68
C PRO A 131 5.03 -6.70 0.80
N TYR A 132 5.70 -7.52 1.62
CA TYR A 132 5.90 -7.25 3.04
C TYR A 132 7.11 -6.34 3.32
N ILE A 133 7.95 -6.10 2.31
CA ILE A 133 9.11 -5.21 2.45
C ILE A 133 8.68 -3.83 1.95
N GLN A 134 8.32 -2.95 2.87
CA GLN A 134 7.77 -1.63 2.56
C GLN A 134 8.77 -0.49 2.73
N THR A 135 9.92 -0.73 3.36
CA THR A 135 10.93 0.29 3.58
C THR A 135 12.33 -0.22 3.26
N PRO A 136 13.27 0.67 2.86
CA PRO A 136 14.67 0.31 2.65
C PRO A 136 15.32 -0.30 3.89
N ALA A 137 14.94 0.15 5.09
CA ALA A 137 15.43 -0.40 6.35
C ALA A 137 15.03 -1.87 6.52
N HIS A 138 13.77 -2.22 6.22
CA HIS A 138 13.30 -3.62 6.24
C HIS A 138 14.04 -4.47 5.20
N ALA A 139 14.26 -3.93 3.99
CA ALA A 139 15.03 -4.62 2.96
C ALA A 139 16.48 -4.90 3.44
N GLY A 140 17.12 -3.90 4.04
CA GLY A 140 18.47 -4.04 4.62
C GLY A 140 18.53 -5.08 5.74
N THR A 141 17.53 -5.09 6.65
CA THR A 141 17.44 -6.08 7.74
C THR A 141 17.26 -7.50 7.20
N LEU A 142 16.39 -7.68 6.19
CA LEU A 142 16.18 -8.98 5.56
C LEU A 142 17.45 -9.46 4.84
N ALA A 143 18.11 -8.58 4.09
CA ALA A 143 19.35 -8.90 3.40
C ALA A 143 20.44 -9.35 4.39
N GLN A 144 20.56 -8.66 5.54
CA GLN A 144 21.48 -9.01 6.59
C GLN A 144 21.14 -10.36 7.26
N PHE A 145 19.85 -10.61 7.54
CA PHE A 145 19.40 -11.89 8.07
C PHE A 145 19.70 -13.04 7.11
N MET A 146 19.42 -12.87 5.82
CA MET A 146 19.71 -13.87 4.79
C MET A 146 21.21 -14.12 4.66
N LEU A 147 22.03 -13.07 4.69
CA LEU A 147 23.48 -13.21 4.66
C LEU A 147 23.96 -14.07 5.82
N ARG A 148 23.60 -13.73 7.07
CA ARG A 148 23.98 -14.50 8.26
C ARG A 148 23.53 -15.96 8.20
N ARG A 149 22.42 -16.23 7.55
CA ARG A 149 21.86 -17.59 7.40
C ARG A 149 22.57 -18.38 6.30
N LEU A 150 23.10 -17.73 5.27
CA LEU A 150 23.70 -18.34 4.09
C LEU A 150 25.23 -18.33 4.12
N GLU A 151 25.84 -17.48 4.96
CA GLU A 151 27.29 -17.34 5.03
C GLU A 151 28.01 -18.58 5.58
N LYS A 152 27.32 -19.35 6.44
CA LYS A 152 27.89 -20.57 7.01
C LYS A 152 27.47 -21.79 6.21
N PRO A 153 28.40 -22.70 5.87
CA PRO A 153 28.04 -23.95 5.23
C PRO A 153 27.16 -24.77 6.16
N ARG A 154 26.04 -25.26 5.65
CA ARG A 154 25.19 -26.18 6.35
C ARG A 154 25.43 -27.56 5.80
N VAL A 155 25.73 -28.50 6.67
CA VAL A 155 25.77 -29.92 6.34
C VAL A 155 24.35 -30.45 6.47
N THR A 156 23.75 -30.84 5.35
CA THR A 156 22.48 -31.57 5.36
C THR A 156 22.83 -33.05 5.30
N LEU A 157 22.63 -33.76 6.38
CA LEU A 157 22.75 -35.21 6.43
C LEU A 157 21.42 -35.83 5.95
N LEU A 158 21.42 -36.40 4.77
CA LEU A 158 20.32 -37.27 4.32
C LEU A 158 20.56 -38.66 4.88
N LEU A 159 19.88 -38.98 5.96
CA LEU A 159 19.85 -40.34 6.49
C LEU A 159 18.84 -41.13 5.70
N SER A 160 19.30 -41.89 4.70
CA SER A 160 18.48 -42.95 4.11
C SER A 160 18.48 -44.18 5.01
N GLN A 161 17.32 -44.73 5.29
CA GLN A 161 17.18 -45.95 6.04
C GLN A 161 17.78 -47.10 5.22
N CYS A 162 19.01 -47.47 5.51
CA CYS A 162 19.58 -48.71 4.96
C CYS A 162 19.13 -49.85 5.89
N ALA A 163 18.30 -50.75 5.36
CA ALA A 163 17.96 -51.98 6.04
C ALA A 163 19.25 -52.75 6.29
N GLY A 164 19.59 -52.99 7.55
CA GLY A 164 20.74 -53.80 7.95
C GLY A 164 21.86 -53.11 8.74
N VAL A 165 21.81 -51.78 9.00
CA VAL A 165 22.80 -51.09 9.84
C VAL A 165 22.30 -51.05 11.28
N SER A 166 22.85 -51.86 12.16
CA SER A 166 22.44 -51.96 13.57
C SER A 166 23.04 -50.91 14.51
N ALA A 167 24.03 -50.12 14.09
CA ALA A 167 24.57 -49.03 14.87
C ALA A 167 25.28 -47.97 14.01
N LEU A 168 24.93 -46.71 14.18
CA LEU A 168 25.71 -45.57 13.71
C LEU A 168 26.63 -45.16 14.85
N ARG A 169 27.94 -45.32 14.72
CA ARG A 169 28.93 -44.71 15.64
C ARG A 169 29.39 -43.40 15.03
N LEU A 170 29.23 -42.31 15.76
CA LEU A 170 29.82 -41.02 15.48
C LEU A 170 31.24 -40.96 15.98
#